data_9672d66900e0d846b85ea6c20ba52ce3
#
_entry.id   9672d66900e0d846b85ea6c20ba52ce3
#
_cell.length_a   1.000
_cell.length_b   1.000
_cell.length_c   1.000
_cell.angle_alpha   90.00
_cell.angle_beta   90.00
_cell.angle_gamma   90.00
#
_symmetry.space_group_name_H-M   'P 1'
#
loop_
_entity.id
_entity.type
_entity.pdbx_description
1 polymer ?
#
loop_
_entity_poly.entity_id
_entity_poly.type
_entity_poly.pdbx_seq_one_letter_code
_entity_poly.pdbx_strand_id
1 'polypeptide(L)'
;MSNSLTEAHRLWREGKELLAIEYYDIALNEARKHKNIEEQIEIMNEYGGALRVVGHYHEADELLFEALDLIENLIGKQTLAYASTLINIGNNKRMMGKLAEAEVSFLEAKQIMELIKSFNYEYSSLCNNLALLYQSQDKNSLALNLLDSAIQYLKSDEKYKLPLAITYNNLASLYLHQNNLQNAKKYILLAEEIYFSILDKNHPLIATLFCNKAQLFFKLKQLPLSLYTYLEASKIFEVNFGTRSLDYRENRINIEFVTKTIENQVQLINPTQFSMGMQQCQKFILEELLPYILKEMPILLQNACIALVGPGSECLGYDDEISTDHDFLAKACIFVEAQKLLDEKESIRQLQKQFKDQVQILATSQFYKHYTNSENGPESVEDYLQLEDHFLATACNGHVFLDYDSDFVKIRLRLLNHYPKDIWLKRMAYTCNMIAQSGQYNYSRCLKRHDYTGAALALSQFIEQYSQAIHLINKKYQPFYKWISLSLVECDILGDETIGNFKELLESQSMDFKKKVDRINQMCFQLVIYFNENDLSESKIDFLTYQATELMKKIKDKKLRESNPWKRDDVGGE
;
A
#
# COMPACT_ATOMS: atom_id res chain seq x y z
N MET A 1 4.72 -5.52 53.95
CA MET A 1 3.87 -4.69 53.05
C MET A 1 2.54 -4.42 53.72
N SER A 2 2.12 -3.17 53.78
CA SER A 2 0.80 -2.83 54.31
C SER A 2 -0.31 -3.39 53.36
N ASN A 3 -1.50 -3.59 53.96
CA ASN A 3 -2.66 -4.07 53.14
C ASN A 3 -3.00 -3.07 52.05
N SER A 4 -2.80 -1.77 52.30
CA SER A 4 -3.02 -0.67 51.39
C SER A 4 -2.06 -0.66 50.20
N LEU A 5 -0.77 -0.98 50.43
CA LEU A 5 0.22 -1.09 49.35
C LEU A 5 -0.10 -2.29 48.42
N THR A 6 -0.50 -3.42 49.00
CA THR A 6 -0.92 -4.59 48.23
C THR A 6 -2.12 -4.27 47.34
N GLU A 7 -3.06 -3.49 47.88
CA GLU A 7 -4.26 -3.05 47.12
C GLU A 7 -3.90 -2.04 46.00
N ALA A 8 -2.97 -1.10 46.29
CA ALA A 8 -2.44 -0.19 45.27
C ALA A 8 -1.84 -0.96 44.08
N HIS A 9 -1.00 -1.98 44.36
CA HIS A 9 -0.42 -2.84 43.32
C HIS A 9 -1.47 -3.64 42.53
N ARG A 10 -2.56 -4.09 43.20
CA ARG A 10 -3.66 -4.79 42.55
C ARG A 10 -4.41 -3.86 41.58
N LEU A 11 -4.78 -2.68 42.08
CA LEU A 11 -5.51 -1.67 41.29
C LEU A 11 -4.68 -1.17 40.10
N TRP A 12 -3.36 -0.99 40.31
CA TRP A 12 -2.45 -0.63 39.22
C TRP A 12 -2.44 -1.68 38.12
N ARG A 13 -2.37 -2.97 38.48
CA ARG A 13 -2.45 -4.07 37.51
C ARG A 13 -3.80 -4.19 36.80
N GLU A 14 -4.86 -3.73 37.44
CA GLU A 14 -6.22 -3.68 36.87
C GLU A 14 -6.48 -2.43 35.98
N GLY A 15 -5.47 -1.54 35.79
CA GLY A 15 -5.62 -0.31 35.03
C GLY A 15 -6.51 0.75 35.71
N LYS A 16 -6.66 0.67 37.04
CA LYS A 16 -7.40 1.64 37.87
C LYS A 16 -6.43 2.64 38.53
N GLU A 17 -5.69 3.35 37.72
CA GLU A 17 -4.53 4.16 38.11
C GLU A 17 -4.87 5.22 39.15
N LEU A 18 -5.96 5.97 38.97
CA LEU A 18 -6.36 7.01 39.91
C LEU A 18 -6.71 6.44 41.30
N LEU A 19 -7.36 5.27 41.34
CA LEU A 19 -7.64 4.59 42.61
C LEU A 19 -6.34 4.01 43.22
N ALA A 20 -5.45 3.49 42.41
CA ALA A 20 -4.15 3.01 42.88
C ALA A 20 -3.34 4.14 43.55
N ILE A 21 -3.37 5.35 42.99
CA ILE A 21 -2.74 6.55 43.56
C ILE A 21 -3.30 6.87 44.95
N GLU A 22 -4.62 6.82 45.15
CA GLU A 22 -5.24 7.01 46.44
C GLU A 22 -4.74 5.97 47.47
N TYR A 23 -4.60 4.72 47.08
CA TYR A 23 -4.10 3.67 47.94
C TYR A 23 -2.58 3.76 48.22
N TYR A 24 -1.78 4.28 47.28
CA TYR A 24 -0.38 4.63 47.56
C TYR A 24 -0.26 5.73 48.62
N ASP A 25 -1.13 6.77 48.56
CA ASP A 25 -1.16 7.82 49.58
C ASP A 25 -1.54 7.26 50.95
N ILE A 26 -2.58 6.40 51.02
CA ILE A 26 -2.95 5.70 52.28
C ILE A 26 -1.79 4.88 52.82
N ALA A 27 -1.13 4.08 51.98
CA ALA A 27 -0.02 3.24 52.38
C ALA A 27 1.17 4.07 52.91
N LEU A 28 1.49 5.19 52.27
CA LEU A 28 2.52 6.10 52.72
C LEU A 28 2.20 6.70 54.09
N ASN A 29 0.94 7.12 54.30
CA ASN A 29 0.46 7.68 55.58
C ASN A 29 0.49 6.62 56.69
N GLU A 30 0.19 5.36 56.40
CA GLU A 30 0.34 4.23 57.31
C GLU A 30 1.83 4.00 57.71
N ALA A 31 2.74 3.96 56.72
CA ALA A 31 4.17 3.80 56.94
C ALA A 31 4.76 4.96 57.75
N ARG A 32 4.31 6.19 57.52
CA ARG A 32 4.67 7.39 58.33
C ARG A 32 4.24 7.26 59.79
N LYS A 33 2.98 6.80 60.05
CA LYS A 33 2.47 6.56 61.42
C LYS A 33 3.27 5.50 62.16
N HIS A 34 3.67 4.44 61.47
CA HIS A 34 4.47 3.35 62.05
C HIS A 34 5.96 3.69 62.15
N LYS A 35 6.41 4.84 61.63
CA LYS A 35 7.81 5.29 61.60
C LYS A 35 8.74 4.30 60.89
N ASN A 36 8.20 3.55 59.95
CA ASN A 36 8.98 2.61 59.14
C ASN A 36 9.59 3.35 57.93
N ILE A 37 10.82 3.86 58.13
CA ILE A 37 11.47 4.73 57.13
C ILE A 37 11.84 3.94 55.86
N GLU A 38 12.23 2.68 55.96
CA GLU A 38 12.54 1.86 54.79
C GLU A 38 11.30 1.68 53.89
N GLU A 39 10.15 1.33 54.48
CA GLU A 39 8.89 1.18 53.79
C GLU A 39 8.40 2.52 53.20
N GLN A 40 8.63 3.65 53.89
CA GLN A 40 8.33 4.98 53.36
C GLN A 40 9.11 5.25 52.06
N ILE A 41 10.43 5.00 52.06
CA ILE A 41 11.28 5.21 50.89
C ILE A 41 10.84 4.33 49.73
N GLU A 42 10.49 3.07 49.95
CA GLU A 42 9.99 2.15 48.94
C GLU A 42 8.69 2.68 48.32
N ILE A 43 7.69 3.01 49.17
CA ILE A 43 6.40 3.54 48.74
C ILE A 43 6.57 4.86 47.99
N MET A 44 7.40 5.80 48.46
CA MET A 44 7.64 7.08 47.81
C MET A 44 8.21 6.91 46.40
N ASN A 45 9.12 5.98 46.18
CA ASN A 45 9.68 5.69 44.87
C ASN A 45 8.63 5.09 43.91
N GLU A 46 7.82 4.14 44.38
CA GLU A 46 6.75 3.54 43.58
C GLU A 46 5.64 4.54 43.29
N TYR A 47 5.19 5.29 44.30
CA TYR A 47 4.16 6.31 44.19
C TYR A 47 4.60 7.45 43.25
N GLY A 48 5.84 7.93 43.39
CA GLY A 48 6.42 8.91 42.48
C GLY A 48 6.45 8.41 41.02
N GLY A 49 6.74 7.12 40.83
CA GLY A 49 6.63 6.45 39.55
C GLY A 49 5.19 6.43 39.00
N ALA A 50 4.21 6.11 39.84
CA ALA A 50 2.78 6.10 39.49
C ALA A 50 2.27 7.50 39.12
N LEU A 51 2.58 8.50 39.93
CA LEU A 51 2.23 9.91 39.66
C LEU A 51 2.80 10.42 38.34
N ARG A 52 4.04 10.03 38.01
CA ARG A 52 4.66 10.36 36.73
C ARG A 52 3.87 9.79 35.54
N VAL A 53 3.39 8.55 35.63
CA VAL A 53 2.61 7.91 34.57
C VAL A 53 1.29 8.64 34.28
N VAL A 54 0.62 9.13 35.32
CA VAL A 54 -0.63 9.89 35.18
C VAL A 54 -0.41 11.39 34.91
N GLY A 55 0.86 11.85 34.85
CA GLY A 55 1.19 13.24 34.51
C GLY A 55 1.27 14.21 35.69
N HIS A 56 1.22 13.72 36.93
CA HIS A 56 1.35 14.52 38.18
C HIS A 56 2.82 14.74 38.52
N TYR A 57 3.56 15.35 37.61
CA TYR A 57 5.03 15.46 37.69
C TYR A 57 5.54 16.25 38.91
N HIS A 58 4.82 17.31 39.33
CA HIS A 58 5.23 18.13 40.46
C HIS A 58 5.11 17.37 41.78
N GLU A 59 3.99 16.68 41.99
CA GLU A 59 3.78 15.84 43.17
C GLU A 59 4.80 14.67 43.23
N ALA A 60 5.10 14.07 42.06
CA ALA A 60 6.16 13.06 41.97
C ALA A 60 7.53 13.62 42.36
N ASP A 61 7.87 14.84 41.92
CA ASP A 61 9.15 15.47 42.33
C ASP A 61 9.23 15.64 43.86
N GLU A 62 8.20 16.20 44.49
CA GLU A 62 8.15 16.42 45.92
C GLU A 62 8.40 15.12 46.72
N LEU A 63 7.70 14.04 46.35
CA LEU A 63 7.85 12.74 46.98
C LEU A 63 9.25 12.12 46.79
N LEU A 64 9.76 12.21 45.56
CA LEU A 64 11.07 11.63 45.24
C LEU A 64 12.21 12.40 45.89
N PHE A 65 12.12 13.73 46.03
CA PHE A 65 13.10 14.51 46.78
C PHE A 65 13.00 14.24 48.29
N GLU A 66 11.78 14.10 48.88
CA GLU A 66 11.62 13.65 50.27
C GLU A 66 12.26 12.29 50.49
N ALA A 67 12.04 11.33 49.57
CA ALA A 67 12.70 10.03 49.65
C ALA A 67 14.24 10.13 49.61
N LEU A 68 14.74 11.01 48.71
CA LEU A 68 16.19 11.21 48.56
C LEU A 68 16.82 11.78 49.86
N ASP A 69 16.19 12.77 50.48
CA ASP A 69 16.60 13.38 51.73
C ASP A 69 16.59 12.35 52.89
N LEU A 70 15.57 11.50 52.96
CA LEU A 70 15.51 10.41 53.96
C LEU A 70 16.65 9.41 53.78
N ILE A 71 16.96 9.02 52.55
CA ILE A 71 18.06 8.10 52.26
C ILE A 71 19.40 8.73 52.62
N GLU A 72 19.62 9.99 52.24
CA GLU A 72 20.86 10.72 52.54
C GLU A 72 21.13 10.76 54.06
N ASN A 73 20.10 11.10 54.83
CA ASN A 73 20.22 11.23 56.28
C ASN A 73 20.37 9.87 57.01
N LEU A 74 19.79 8.78 56.44
CA LEU A 74 19.77 7.48 57.10
C LEU A 74 20.99 6.60 56.78
N ILE A 75 21.34 6.51 55.50
CA ILE A 75 22.34 5.57 54.96
C ILE A 75 23.38 6.20 54.06
N GLY A 76 23.21 7.50 53.71
CA GLY A 76 24.16 8.27 52.92
C GLY A 76 23.96 8.17 51.40
N LYS A 77 24.71 9.00 50.67
CA LYS A 77 24.61 9.12 49.21
C LYS A 77 25.19 7.97 48.41
N GLN A 78 26.17 7.26 48.95
CA GLN A 78 26.87 6.18 48.22
C GLN A 78 26.16 4.84 48.36
N THR A 79 24.87 4.81 48.02
CA THR A 79 24.02 3.62 48.15
C THR A 79 23.23 3.37 46.90
N LEU A 80 22.82 2.12 46.66
CA LEU A 80 21.97 1.74 45.54
C LEU A 80 20.61 2.42 45.66
N ALA A 81 20.04 2.54 46.86
CA ALA A 81 18.75 3.21 47.08
C ALA A 81 18.79 4.68 46.64
N TYR A 82 19.85 5.43 46.99
CA TYR A 82 20.04 6.81 46.56
C TYR A 82 20.14 6.92 45.04
N ALA A 83 20.95 6.07 44.41
CA ALA A 83 21.08 6.04 42.94
C ALA A 83 19.76 5.68 42.23
N SER A 84 18.99 4.72 42.75
CA SER A 84 17.69 4.33 42.20
C SER A 84 16.65 5.45 42.28
N THR A 85 16.64 6.21 43.39
CA THR A 85 15.78 7.39 43.56
C THR A 85 16.17 8.50 42.57
N LEU A 86 17.49 8.74 42.37
CA LEU A 86 17.98 9.67 41.35
C LEU A 86 17.54 9.27 39.93
N ILE A 87 17.49 7.97 39.61
CA ILE A 87 16.96 7.49 38.32
C ILE A 87 15.49 7.86 38.19
N ASN A 88 14.67 7.69 39.24
CA ASN A 88 13.27 8.08 39.22
C ASN A 88 13.07 9.59 39.03
N ILE A 89 13.88 10.41 39.71
CA ILE A 89 13.91 11.88 39.55
C ILE A 89 14.31 12.23 38.10
N GLY A 90 15.38 11.63 37.58
CA GLY A 90 15.80 11.86 36.19
C GLY A 90 14.71 11.51 35.18
N ASN A 91 14.00 10.41 35.38
CA ASN A 91 12.86 10.04 34.54
C ASN A 91 11.71 11.06 34.63
N ASN A 92 11.41 11.55 35.83
CA ASN A 92 10.37 12.56 36.01
C ASN A 92 10.75 13.89 35.34
N LYS A 93 12.00 14.36 35.52
CA LYS A 93 12.51 15.56 34.84
C LYS A 93 12.49 15.43 33.32
N ARG A 94 12.83 14.26 32.78
CA ARG A 94 12.75 13.99 31.33
C ARG A 94 11.30 14.12 30.81
N MET A 95 10.32 13.58 31.51
CA MET A 95 8.89 13.71 31.14
C MET A 95 8.38 15.16 31.25
N MET A 96 8.95 15.97 32.15
CA MET A 96 8.68 17.41 32.24
C MET A 96 9.37 18.23 31.12
N GLY A 97 10.19 17.61 30.26
CA GLY A 97 11.00 18.31 29.27
C GLY A 97 12.26 19.01 29.83
N LYS A 98 12.57 18.81 31.11
CA LYS A 98 13.77 19.38 31.79
C LYS A 98 15.00 18.50 31.56
N LEU A 99 15.41 18.40 30.29
CA LEU A 99 16.43 17.42 29.86
C LEU A 99 17.79 17.62 30.54
N ALA A 100 18.21 18.85 30.80
CA ALA A 100 19.48 19.12 31.49
C ALA A 100 19.47 18.66 32.96
N GLU A 101 18.36 18.89 33.68
CA GLU A 101 18.20 18.40 35.06
C GLU A 101 18.13 16.87 35.11
N ALA A 102 17.47 16.25 34.14
CA ALA A 102 17.42 14.80 33.99
C ALA A 102 18.82 14.21 33.76
N GLU A 103 19.63 14.83 32.89
CA GLU A 103 21.01 14.38 32.64
C GLU A 103 21.88 14.42 33.89
N VAL A 104 21.78 15.48 34.69
CA VAL A 104 22.52 15.60 35.98
C VAL A 104 22.15 14.45 36.91
N SER A 105 20.86 14.20 37.12
CA SER A 105 20.39 13.11 38.01
C SER A 105 20.86 11.74 37.54
N PHE A 106 20.79 11.47 36.24
CA PHE A 106 21.26 10.19 35.68
C PHE A 106 22.78 10.02 35.77
N LEU A 107 23.56 11.09 35.54
CA LEU A 107 25.02 11.03 35.62
C LEU A 107 25.48 10.85 37.07
N GLU A 108 24.84 11.48 38.05
CA GLU A 108 25.11 11.29 39.47
C GLU A 108 24.79 9.83 39.89
N ALA A 109 23.62 9.31 39.49
CA ALA A 109 23.27 7.91 39.72
C ALA A 109 24.31 6.95 39.12
N LYS A 110 24.79 7.22 37.90
CA LYS A 110 25.81 6.43 37.20
C LYS A 110 27.12 6.42 37.96
N GLN A 111 27.57 7.60 38.40
CA GLN A 111 28.80 7.72 39.18
C GLN A 111 28.76 6.94 40.51
N ILE A 112 27.63 7.01 41.21
CA ILE A 112 27.42 6.27 42.46
C ILE A 112 27.45 4.76 42.19
N MET A 113 26.73 4.26 41.21
CA MET A 113 26.67 2.84 40.86
C MET A 113 28.05 2.29 40.43
N GLU A 114 28.82 3.07 39.66
CA GLU A 114 30.19 2.71 39.29
C GLU A 114 31.13 2.66 40.51
N LEU A 115 30.99 3.60 41.45
CA LEU A 115 31.77 3.67 42.65
C LEU A 115 31.52 2.46 43.56
N ILE A 116 30.25 2.08 43.77
CA ILE A 116 29.88 0.92 44.59
C ILE A 116 29.99 -0.40 43.81
N LYS A 117 30.43 -0.37 42.55
CA LYS A 117 30.54 -1.52 41.64
C LYS A 117 29.25 -2.31 41.50
N SER A 118 28.10 -1.62 41.52
CA SER A 118 26.79 -2.22 41.36
C SER A 118 26.40 -2.25 39.87
N PHE A 119 26.84 -3.28 39.17
CA PHE A 119 26.53 -3.51 37.76
C PHE A 119 25.47 -4.61 37.66
N ASN A 120 24.24 -4.23 37.91
CA ASN A 120 23.10 -5.12 37.97
C ASN A 120 21.97 -4.62 37.08
N TYR A 121 20.76 -5.08 37.33
CA TYR A 121 19.54 -4.66 36.62
C TYR A 121 19.34 -3.12 36.63
N GLU A 122 19.54 -2.50 37.80
CA GLU A 122 19.35 -1.05 38.01
C GLU A 122 20.34 -0.23 37.15
N TYR A 123 21.60 -0.69 37.06
CA TYR A 123 22.59 -0.07 36.19
C TYR A 123 22.17 -0.16 34.70
N SER A 124 21.64 -1.31 34.29
CA SER A 124 21.14 -1.48 32.90
C SER A 124 19.92 -0.62 32.65
N SER A 125 19.03 -0.46 33.64
CA SER A 125 17.89 0.45 33.57
C SER A 125 18.35 1.91 33.41
N LEU A 126 19.35 2.32 34.22
CA LEU A 126 19.97 3.65 34.11
C LEU A 126 20.55 3.88 32.69
N CYS A 127 21.32 2.92 32.18
CA CYS A 127 21.88 3.01 30.82
C CYS A 127 20.79 3.18 29.77
N ASN A 128 19.70 2.45 29.88
CA ASN A 128 18.54 2.59 28.96
C ASN A 128 17.92 4.00 29.03
N ASN A 129 17.66 4.51 30.23
CA ASN A 129 17.05 5.82 30.44
C ASN A 129 17.94 6.95 29.96
N LEU A 130 19.24 6.89 30.24
CA LEU A 130 20.22 7.86 29.79
C LEU A 130 20.41 7.80 28.25
N ALA A 131 20.33 6.61 27.66
CA ALA A 131 20.37 6.45 26.21
C ALA A 131 19.15 7.10 25.52
N LEU A 132 17.95 6.94 26.07
CA LEU A 132 16.74 7.62 25.57
C LEU A 132 16.87 9.15 25.67
N LEU A 133 17.46 9.66 26.76
CA LEU A 133 17.75 11.08 26.90
C LEU A 133 18.73 11.56 25.83
N TYR A 134 19.84 10.84 25.61
CA TYR A 134 20.81 11.20 24.59
C TYR A 134 20.26 11.07 23.17
N GLN A 135 19.39 10.11 22.93
CA GLN A 135 18.67 10.01 21.64
C GLN A 135 17.82 11.28 21.39
N SER A 136 17.08 11.77 22.39
CA SER A 136 16.28 13.01 22.26
C SER A 136 17.14 14.28 22.07
N GLN A 137 18.41 14.22 22.39
CA GLN A 137 19.41 15.30 22.17
C GLN A 137 20.27 15.08 20.91
N ASP A 138 19.94 14.12 20.05
CA ASP A 138 20.73 13.71 18.87
C ASP A 138 22.17 13.23 19.19
N LYS A 139 22.47 12.93 20.47
CA LYS A 139 23.76 12.38 20.91
C LYS A 139 23.83 10.87 20.69
N ASN A 140 23.58 10.42 19.45
CA ASN A 140 23.37 9.01 19.10
C ASN A 140 24.52 8.08 19.44
N SER A 141 25.78 8.53 19.32
CA SER A 141 26.95 7.72 19.66
C SER A 141 27.03 7.40 21.17
N LEU A 142 26.68 8.37 22.03
CA LEU A 142 26.63 8.15 23.46
C LEU A 142 25.50 7.20 23.84
N ALA A 143 24.32 7.36 23.22
CA ALA A 143 23.20 6.44 23.42
C ALA A 143 23.56 5.00 23.04
N LEU A 144 24.23 4.79 21.90
CA LEU A 144 24.66 3.47 21.44
C LEU A 144 25.61 2.81 22.44
N ASN A 145 26.64 3.53 22.91
CA ASN A 145 27.62 3.00 23.88
C ASN A 145 26.94 2.56 25.18
N LEU A 146 25.95 3.30 25.66
CA LEU A 146 25.21 2.95 26.87
C LEU A 146 24.37 1.69 26.70
N LEU A 147 23.65 1.59 25.56
CA LEU A 147 22.83 0.40 25.27
C LEU A 147 23.69 -0.85 25.05
N ASP A 148 24.85 -0.72 24.41
CA ASP A 148 25.82 -1.82 24.26
C ASP A 148 26.36 -2.25 25.62
N SER A 149 26.67 -1.30 26.52
CA SER A 149 27.08 -1.61 27.89
C SER A 149 25.99 -2.36 28.65
N ALA A 150 24.72 -1.91 28.57
CA ALA A 150 23.59 -2.59 29.17
C ALA A 150 23.46 -4.05 28.67
N ILE A 151 23.60 -4.28 27.37
CA ILE A 151 23.53 -5.63 26.78
C ILE A 151 24.61 -6.55 27.31
N GLN A 152 25.84 -6.06 27.47
CA GLN A 152 26.95 -6.87 28.01
C GLN A 152 26.63 -7.44 29.38
N TYR A 153 26.02 -6.64 30.28
CA TYR A 153 25.60 -7.11 31.60
C TYR A 153 24.41 -8.05 31.55
N LEU A 154 23.39 -7.69 30.74
CA LEU A 154 22.12 -8.43 30.72
C LEU A 154 22.22 -9.81 30.05
N LYS A 155 23.17 -10.03 29.16
CA LYS A 155 23.41 -11.33 28.53
C LYS A 155 24.00 -12.38 29.46
N SER A 156 24.48 -12.00 30.63
CA SER A 156 25.19 -12.90 31.55
C SER A 156 24.29 -13.90 32.30
N ASP A 157 22.98 -13.63 32.38
CA ASP A 157 22.05 -14.46 33.16
C ASP A 157 20.63 -14.45 32.50
N GLU A 158 20.04 -15.63 32.41
CA GLU A 158 18.67 -15.81 31.81
C GLU A 158 17.57 -15.05 32.56
N LYS A 159 17.74 -14.75 33.84
CA LYS A 159 16.78 -13.94 34.62
C LYS A 159 16.61 -12.52 34.07
N TYR A 160 17.57 -12.03 33.26
CA TYR A 160 17.55 -10.69 32.64
C TYR A 160 16.97 -10.67 31.22
N LYS A 161 16.30 -11.72 30.76
CA LYS A 161 15.70 -11.77 29.40
C LYS A 161 14.78 -10.58 29.13
N LEU A 162 13.90 -10.22 30.06
CA LEU A 162 12.99 -9.09 29.89
C LEU A 162 13.73 -7.74 29.78
N PRO A 163 14.63 -7.37 30.71
CA PRO A 163 15.47 -6.18 30.56
C PRO A 163 16.30 -6.16 29.27
N LEU A 164 16.78 -7.31 28.81
CA LEU A 164 17.52 -7.43 27.57
C LEU A 164 16.62 -7.11 26.35
N ALA A 165 15.40 -7.61 26.34
CA ALA A 165 14.44 -7.30 25.29
C ALA A 165 14.05 -5.80 25.27
N ILE A 166 13.90 -5.17 26.44
CA ILE A 166 13.69 -3.72 26.54
C ILE A 166 14.88 -2.97 25.93
N THR A 167 16.10 -3.40 26.22
CA THR A 167 17.32 -2.79 25.65
C THR A 167 17.39 -2.99 24.14
N TYR A 168 17.02 -4.15 23.61
CA TYR A 168 16.91 -4.38 22.16
C TYR A 168 15.87 -3.47 21.51
N ASN A 169 14.71 -3.29 22.14
CA ASN A 169 13.67 -2.39 21.63
C ASN A 169 14.14 -0.92 21.61
N ASN A 170 14.91 -0.49 22.62
CA ASN A 170 15.52 0.85 22.64
C ASN A 170 16.60 1.02 21.58
N LEU A 171 17.43 -0.02 21.34
CA LEU A 171 18.37 -0.03 20.21
C LEU A 171 17.65 0.05 18.86
N ALA A 172 16.54 -0.64 18.70
CA ALA A 172 15.74 -0.56 17.49
C ALA A 172 15.25 0.87 17.27
N SER A 173 14.73 1.54 18.31
CA SER A 173 14.32 2.95 18.26
C SER A 173 15.47 3.86 17.84
N LEU A 174 16.65 3.68 18.42
CA LEU A 174 17.85 4.46 18.07
C LEU A 174 18.25 4.26 16.60
N TYR A 175 18.27 3.01 16.11
CA TYR A 175 18.57 2.73 14.71
C TYR A 175 17.48 3.25 13.73
N LEU A 176 16.21 3.25 14.13
CA LEU A 176 15.15 3.92 13.37
C LEU A 176 15.40 5.42 13.27
N HIS A 177 15.80 6.07 14.35
CA HIS A 177 16.15 7.48 14.36
C HIS A 177 17.32 7.78 13.41
N GLN A 178 18.35 6.92 13.39
CA GLN A 178 19.50 7.00 12.46
C GLN A 178 19.18 6.56 11.03
N ASN A 179 17.96 6.14 10.73
CA ASN A 179 17.56 5.55 9.45
C ASN A 179 18.35 4.30 9.03
N ASN A 180 18.91 3.56 10.01
CA ASN A 180 19.57 2.27 9.80
C ASN A 180 18.54 1.14 9.91
N LEU A 181 17.76 0.92 8.84
CA LEU A 181 16.61 0.03 8.85
C LEU A 181 16.99 -1.46 9.01
N GLN A 182 18.19 -1.84 8.57
CA GLN A 182 18.65 -3.22 8.70
C GLN A 182 18.90 -3.59 10.17
N ASN A 183 19.62 -2.74 10.91
CA ASN A 183 19.85 -2.97 12.33
C ASN A 183 18.56 -2.79 13.14
N ALA A 184 17.72 -1.81 12.82
CA ALA A 184 16.42 -1.64 13.45
C ALA A 184 15.58 -2.93 13.35
N LYS A 185 15.45 -3.50 12.14
CA LYS A 185 14.75 -4.78 11.91
C LYS A 185 15.32 -5.91 12.76
N LYS A 186 16.66 -6.04 12.79
CA LYS A 186 17.35 -7.07 13.58
C LYS A 186 16.95 -7.00 15.07
N TYR A 187 17.02 -5.81 15.66
CA TYR A 187 16.76 -5.65 17.09
C TYR A 187 15.28 -5.70 17.44
N ILE A 188 14.38 -5.29 16.53
CA ILE A 188 12.94 -5.53 16.68
C ILE A 188 12.65 -7.03 16.76
N LEU A 189 13.21 -7.85 15.86
CA LEU A 189 12.99 -9.30 15.87
C LEU A 189 13.53 -9.96 17.14
N LEU A 190 14.70 -9.55 17.63
CA LEU A 190 15.26 -10.07 18.89
C LEU A 190 14.40 -9.70 20.10
N ALA A 191 13.86 -8.49 20.16
CA ALA A 191 12.95 -8.07 21.21
C ALA A 191 11.62 -8.81 21.12
N GLU A 192 11.08 -8.96 19.92
CA GLU A 192 9.81 -9.65 19.62
C GLU A 192 9.84 -11.11 20.08
N GLU A 193 10.90 -11.85 19.74
CA GLU A 193 11.09 -13.25 20.17
C GLU A 193 11.03 -13.41 21.69
N ILE A 194 11.73 -12.53 22.42
CA ILE A 194 11.74 -12.60 23.88
C ILE A 194 10.38 -12.17 24.45
N TYR A 195 9.82 -11.06 24.02
CA TYR A 195 8.55 -10.56 24.55
C TYR A 195 7.43 -11.58 24.40
N PHE A 196 7.28 -12.20 23.23
CA PHE A 196 6.23 -13.21 23.01
C PHE A 196 6.47 -14.53 23.74
N SER A 197 7.70 -14.79 24.18
CA SER A 197 7.99 -15.99 24.97
C SER A 197 7.64 -15.86 26.45
N ILE A 198 7.54 -14.62 26.99
CA ILE A 198 7.46 -14.38 28.43
C ILE A 198 6.33 -13.45 28.88
N LEU A 199 5.76 -12.66 27.95
CA LEU A 199 4.72 -11.67 28.26
C LEU A 199 3.35 -12.10 27.72
N ASP A 200 2.30 -11.66 28.40
CA ASP A 200 0.94 -11.70 27.83
C ASP A 200 0.84 -10.81 26.59
N LYS A 201 0.04 -11.25 25.61
CA LYS A 201 -0.15 -10.54 24.34
C LYS A 201 -0.62 -9.08 24.49
N ASN A 202 -1.28 -8.75 25.60
CA ASN A 202 -1.76 -7.39 25.89
C ASN A 202 -0.79 -6.60 26.78
N HIS A 203 0.44 -7.08 27.00
CA HIS A 203 1.39 -6.37 27.85
C HIS A 203 1.87 -5.06 27.20
N PRO A 204 1.97 -3.91 27.94
CA PRO A 204 2.34 -2.61 27.37
C PRO A 204 3.68 -2.58 26.62
N LEU A 205 4.66 -3.39 27.01
CA LEU A 205 5.95 -3.49 26.30
C LEU A 205 5.78 -4.03 24.86
N ILE A 206 4.75 -4.84 24.60
CA ILE A 206 4.43 -5.29 23.23
C ILE A 206 3.89 -4.13 22.42
N ALA A 207 3.09 -3.22 23.00
CA ALA A 207 2.64 -2.03 22.30
C ALA A 207 3.80 -1.09 21.92
N THR A 208 4.78 -0.89 22.82
CA THR A 208 5.97 -0.08 22.49
C THR A 208 6.82 -0.73 21.39
N LEU A 209 6.94 -2.06 21.37
CA LEU A 209 7.58 -2.80 20.29
C LEU A 209 6.82 -2.61 18.97
N PHE A 210 5.48 -2.69 19.01
CA PHE A 210 4.65 -2.46 17.82
C PHE A 210 4.78 -1.04 17.29
N CYS A 211 4.94 -0.02 18.14
CA CYS A 211 5.25 1.34 17.68
C CYS A 211 6.56 1.41 16.89
N ASN A 212 7.63 0.80 17.38
CA ASN A 212 8.89 0.73 16.66
C ASN A 212 8.78 -0.09 15.36
N LYS A 213 8.06 -1.20 15.39
CA LYS A 213 7.81 -2.05 14.22
C LYS A 213 6.97 -1.30 13.16
N ALA A 214 5.96 -0.56 13.58
CA ALA A 214 5.15 0.28 12.68
C ALA A 214 5.98 1.41 12.04
N GLN A 215 6.85 2.05 12.81
CA GLN A 215 7.77 3.05 12.28
C GLN A 215 8.76 2.45 11.27
N LEU A 216 9.25 1.23 11.51
CA LEU A 216 10.06 0.50 10.53
C LEU A 216 9.29 0.29 9.22
N PHE A 217 8.05 -0.21 9.29
CA PHE A 217 7.20 -0.41 8.11
C PHE A 217 6.93 0.90 7.38
N PHE A 218 6.68 2.00 8.10
CA PHE A 218 6.53 3.33 7.51
C PHE A 218 7.77 3.72 6.70
N LYS A 219 8.96 3.60 7.28
CA LYS A 219 10.24 3.92 6.60
C LYS A 219 10.52 3.00 5.41
N LEU A 220 10.03 1.76 5.43
CA LEU A 220 10.08 0.81 4.32
C LEU A 220 8.97 1.05 3.27
N LYS A 221 8.17 2.11 3.42
CA LYS A 221 7.01 2.43 2.57
C LYS A 221 5.89 1.37 2.55
N GLN A 222 5.86 0.51 3.54
CA GLN A 222 4.81 -0.50 3.77
C GLN A 222 3.69 0.12 4.62
N LEU A 223 3.03 1.15 4.09
CA LEU A 223 2.10 2.00 4.85
C LEU A 223 0.89 1.25 5.42
N PRO A 224 0.22 0.33 4.68
CA PRO A 224 -0.89 -0.45 5.25
C PRO A 224 -0.48 -1.28 6.46
N LEU A 225 0.70 -1.90 6.39
CA LEU A 225 1.25 -2.71 7.48
C LEU A 225 1.67 -1.84 8.68
N SER A 226 2.21 -0.65 8.40
CA SER A 226 2.51 0.35 9.43
C SER A 226 1.24 0.76 10.18
N LEU A 227 0.19 1.13 9.46
CA LEU A 227 -1.09 1.53 10.05
C LEU A 227 -1.70 0.41 10.89
N TYR A 228 -1.76 -0.80 10.34
CA TYR A 228 -2.24 -1.98 11.07
C TYR A 228 -1.49 -2.18 12.40
N THR A 229 -0.16 -2.09 12.36
CA THR A 229 0.68 -2.33 13.55
C THR A 229 0.49 -1.23 14.61
N TYR A 230 0.32 0.05 14.22
CA TYR A 230 -0.04 1.11 15.15
C TYR A 230 -1.44 0.94 15.74
N LEU A 231 -2.42 0.45 14.98
CA LEU A 231 -3.76 0.15 15.48
C LEU A 231 -3.73 -0.98 16.52
N GLU A 232 -2.93 -2.02 16.31
CA GLU A 232 -2.74 -3.08 17.30
C GLU A 232 -2.07 -2.55 18.59
N ALA A 233 -1.06 -1.69 18.48
CA ALA A 233 -0.47 -1.00 19.63
C ALA A 233 -1.52 -0.17 20.40
N SER A 234 -2.39 0.54 19.66
CA SER A 234 -3.45 1.38 20.24
C SER A 234 -4.42 0.58 21.11
N LYS A 235 -4.82 -0.61 20.65
CA LYS A 235 -5.69 -1.53 21.42
C LYS A 235 -5.06 -1.93 22.76
N ILE A 236 -3.76 -2.22 22.75
CA ILE A 236 -3.04 -2.59 23.96
C ILE A 236 -2.94 -1.40 24.92
N PHE A 237 -2.60 -0.20 24.42
CA PHE A 237 -2.53 1.01 25.25
C PHE A 237 -3.89 1.36 25.85
N GLU A 238 -4.96 1.25 25.05
CA GLU A 238 -6.32 1.54 25.52
C GLU A 238 -6.74 0.62 26.67
N VAL A 239 -6.47 -0.68 26.53
CA VAL A 239 -6.81 -1.67 27.57
C VAL A 239 -6.03 -1.46 28.87
N ASN A 240 -4.74 -1.07 28.79
CA ASN A 240 -3.89 -0.94 29.96
C ASN A 240 -3.91 0.45 30.63
N PHE A 241 -4.02 1.52 29.82
CA PHE A 241 -3.80 2.89 30.29
C PHE A 241 -4.96 3.85 29.97
N GLY A 242 -5.95 3.37 29.20
CA GLY A 242 -7.06 4.19 28.74
C GLY A 242 -6.70 5.18 27.63
N THR A 243 -7.73 5.79 27.04
CA THR A 243 -7.59 6.70 25.88
C THR A 243 -6.98 8.08 26.22
N ARG A 244 -6.83 8.40 27.52
CA ARG A 244 -6.26 9.68 27.98
C ARG A 244 -4.76 9.62 28.24
N SER A 245 -4.16 8.42 28.27
CA SER A 245 -2.71 8.24 28.49
C SER A 245 -1.88 8.92 27.41
N LEU A 246 -0.65 9.29 27.75
CA LEU A 246 0.29 9.89 26.81
C LEU A 246 0.62 8.93 25.66
N ASP A 247 0.92 7.68 25.99
CA ASP A 247 1.27 6.66 25.01
C ASP A 247 0.16 6.43 23.97
N TYR A 248 -1.11 6.36 24.42
CA TYR A 248 -2.25 6.24 23.51
C TYR A 248 -2.35 7.47 22.59
N ARG A 249 -2.23 8.68 23.14
CA ARG A 249 -2.35 9.92 22.35
C ARG A 249 -1.23 10.09 21.34
N GLU A 250 0.01 9.82 21.73
CA GLU A 250 1.16 9.85 20.81
C GLU A 250 1.00 8.81 19.69
N ASN A 251 0.55 7.61 20.04
CA ASN A 251 0.28 6.58 19.04
C ASN A 251 -0.86 6.99 18.08
N ARG A 252 -1.90 7.68 18.57
CA ARG A 252 -2.98 8.23 17.73
C ARG A 252 -2.48 9.26 16.73
N ILE A 253 -1.54 10.12 17.11
CA ILE A 253 -0.88 11.07 16.19
C ILE A 253 -0.18 10.31 15.06
N ASN A 254 0.53 9.24 15.38
CA ASN A 254 1.19 8.40 14.38
C ASN A 254 0.17 7.73 13.44
N ILE A 255 -0.93 7.20 13.96
CA ILE A 255 -2.03 6.64 13.17
C ILE A 255 -2.58 7.69 12.19
N GLU A 256 -2.91 8.88 12.67
CA GLU A 256 -3.42 9.97 11.81
C GLU A 256 -2.42 10.39 10.74
N PHE A 257 -1.13 10.45 11.08
CA PHE A 257 -0.08 10.77 10.13
C PHE A 257 0.05 9.73 9.01
N VAL A 258 0.04 8.43 9.37
CA VAL A 258 0.11 7.35 8.38
C VAL A 258 -1.16 7.31 7.54
N THR A 259 -2.34 7.48 8.14
CA THR A 259 -3.63 7.54 7.44
C THR A 259 -3.62 8.65 6.39
N LYS A 260 -3.26 9.88 6.75
CA LYS A 260 -3.15 10.99 5.80
C LYS A 260 -2.10 10.73 4.71
N THR A 261 -1.01 10.07 5.05
CA THR A 261 0.00 9.70 4.05
C THR A 261 -0.55 8.74 3.02
N ILE A 262 -1.39 7.77 3.43
CA ILE A 262 -2.08 6.85 2.53
C ILE A 262 -3.10 7.60 1.66
N GLU A 263 -3.94 8.43 2.28
CA GLU A 263 -4.95 9.24 1.56
C GLU A 263 -4.32 10.13 0.49
N ASN A 264 -3.18 10.74 0.78
CA ASN A 264 -2.43 11.58 -0.17
C ASN A 264 -1.80 10.80 -1.33
N GLN A 265 -1.73 9.47 -1.24
CA GLN A 265 -1.25 8.62 -2.34
C GLN A 265 -2.35 8.27 -3.34
N VAL A 266 -3.61 8.59 -3.05
CA VAL A 266 -4.71 8.32 -3.98
C VAL A 266 -4.51 9.10 -5.27
N GLN A 267 -4.47 8.38 -6.38
CA GLN A 267 -4.36 8.93 -7.73
C GLN A 267 -5.71 9.52 -8.14
N LEU A 268 -5.83 10.84 -8.11
CA LEU A 268 -7.04 11.53 -8.49
C LEU A 268 -7.19 11.59 -10.02
N ILE A 269 -8.41 11.42 -10.49
CA ILE A 269 -8.75 11.62 -11.90
C ILE A 269 -8.87 13.11 -12.23
N ASN A 270 -8.59 13.46 -13.50
CA ASN A 270 -8.94 14.78 -14.01
C ASN A 270 -10.44 14.78 -14.40
N PRO A 271 -11.31 15.58 -13.74
CA PRO A 271 -12.75 15.57 -13.99
C PRO A 271 -13.15 15.91 -15.43
N THR A 272 -12.29 16.61 -16.18
CA THR A 272 -12.56 16.96 -17.59
C THR A 272 -12.26 15.82 -18.57
N GLN A 273 -11.53 14.79 -18.13
CA GLN A 273 -11.12 13.66 -18.97
C GLN A 273 -11.90 12.37 -18.70
N PHE A 274 -12.65 12.32 -17.60
CA PHE A 274 -13.35 11.11 -17.19
C PHE A 274 -14.84 11.34 -17.06
N SER A 275 -15.59 10.30 -17.37
CA SER A 275 -17.03 10.23 -17.31
C SER A 275 -17.60 10.42 -15.89
N MET A 276 -18.90 10.59 -15.81
CA MET A 276 -19.63 10.75 -14.55
C MET A 276 -19.48 9.53 -13.63
N GLY A 277 -19.53 8.33 -14.19
CA GLY A 277 -19.38 7.08 -13.41
C GLY A 277 -18.01 6.95 -12.76
N MET A 278 -16.93 7.33 -13.45
CA MET A 278 -15.59 7.34 -12.89
C MET A 278 -15.45 8.39 -11.77
N GLN A 279 -16.06 9.56 -11.94
CA GLN A 279 -16.07 10.60 -10.89
C GLN A 279 -16.84 10.15 -9.64
N GLN A 280 -17.98 9.48 -9.81
CA GLN A 280 -18.74 8.91 -8.68
C GLN A 280 -17.97 7.81 -7.98
N CYS A 281 -17.24 6.97 -8.72
CA CYS A 281 -16.36 5.95 -8.18
C CYS A 281 -15.26 6.58 -7.31
N GLN A 282 -14.58 7.63 -7.81
CA GLN A 282 -13.57 8.35 -7.02
C GLN A 282 -14.15 8.90 -5.72
N LYS A 283 -15.31 9.55 -5.80
CA LYS A 283 -15.99 10.09 -4.61
C LYS A 283 -16.30 9.00 -3.59
N PHE A 284 -16.88 7.88 -4.03
CA PHE A 284 -17.17 6.72 -3.19
C PHE A 284 -15.90 6.16 -2.51
N ILE A 285 -14.81 6.03 -3.29
CA ILE A 285 -13.53 5.54 -2.74
C ILE A 285 -13.01 6.48 -1.65
N LEU A 286 -13.02 7.80 -1.90
CA LEU A 286 -12.44 8.78 -0.97
C LEU A 286 -13.29 9.00 0.28
N GLU A 287 -14.61 9.06 0.12
CA GLU A 287 -15.52 9.45 1.21
C GLU A 287 -16.01 8.25 2.05
N GLU A 288 -16.06 7.05 1.47
CA GLU A 288 -16.68 5.89 2.12
C GLU A 288 -15.75 4.68 2.22
N LEU A 289 -15.23 4.17 1.08
CA LEU A 289 -14.53 2.89 1.03
C LEU A 289 -13.16 2.94 1.73
N LEU A 290 -12.31 3.89 1.33
CA LEU A 290 -10.95 4.00 1.87
C LEU A 290 -10.95 4.31 3.37
N PRO A 291 -11.72 5.29 3.89
CA PRO A 291 -11.82 5.53 5.33
C PRO A 291 -12.25 4.28 6.12
N TYR A 292 -13.20 3.51 5.60
CA TYR A 292 -13.62 2.26 6.23
C TYR A 292 -12.49 1.23 6.28
N ILE A 293 -11.80 1.00 5.15
CA ILE A 293 -10.69 0.03 5.09
C ILE A 293 -9.56 0.44 6.03
N LEU A 294 -9.16 1.72 6.03
CA LEU A 294 -8.06 2.21 6.86
C LEU A 294 -8.35 2.08 8.36
N LYS A 295 -9.61 2.20 8.75
CA LYS A 295 -10.03 2.05 10.14
C LYS A 295 -10.15 0.59 10.58
N GLU A 296 -10.81 -0.24 9.78
CA GLU A 296 -11.24 -1.58 10.22
C GLU A 296 -10.28 -2.70 9.77
N MET A 297 -9.66 -2.56 8.58
CA MET A 297 -8.88 -3.64 7.96
C MET A 297 -7.74 -3.16 7.06
N PRO A 298 -6.84 -2.27 7.52
CA PRO A 298 -5.80 -1.67 6.65
C PRO A 298 -4.86 -2.70 6.04
N ILE A 299 -4.69 -3.86 6.66
CA ILE A 299 -3.85 -4.95 6.14
C ILE A 299 -4.37 -5.50 4.79
N LEU A 300 -5.65 -5.31 4.47
CA LEU A 300 -6.21 -5.71 3.18
C LEU A 300 -5.52 -5.02 2.01
N LEU A 301 -5.02 -3.79 2.21
CA LEU A 301 -4.33 -3.02 1.18
C LEU A 301 -2.87 -3.44 0.95
N GLN A 302 -2.29 -4.26 1.80
CA GLN A 302 -0.91 -4.72 1.62
C GLN A 302 -0.79 -5.58 0.34
N ASN A 303 0.08 -5.23 -0.61
CA ASN A 303 0.22 -5.84 -1.94
C ASN A 303 -1.10 -5.86 -2.75
N ALA A 304 -1.92 -4.83 -2.58
CA ALA A 304 -3.22 -4.72 -3.21
C ALA A 304 -3.37 -3.36 -3.90
N CYS A 305 -4.36 -3.26 -4.80
CA CYS A 305 -4.75 -1.96 -5.35
C CYS A 305 -6.26 -1.78 -5.31
N ILE A 306 -6.69 -0.50 -5.33
CA ILE A 306 -8.07 -0.09 -5.53
C ILE A 306 -8.16 0.54 -6.91
N ALA A 307 -9.05 0.01 -7.75
CA ALA A 307 -9.21 0.44 -9.13
C ALA A 307 -10.68 0.37 -9.56
N LEU A 308 -11.02 1.05 -10.65
CA LEU A 308 -12.20 0.79 -11.44
C LEU A 308 -11.74 0.33 -12.82
N VAL A 309 -11.99 -0.93 -13.17
CA VAL A 309 -11.63 -1.57 -14.43
C VAL A 309 -12.68 -2.61 -14.79
N GLY A 310 -12.83 -2.90 -16.07
CA GLY A 310 -13.78 -3.92 -16.51
C GLY A 310 -14.54 -3.56 -17.79
N PRO A 311 -15.62 -4.28 -18.09
CA PRO A 311 -16.36 -4.14 -19.35
C PRO A 311 -17.35 -2.95 -19.37
N GLY A 312 -17.54 -2.23 -18.25
CA GLY A 312 -18.45 -1.11 -18.13
C GLY A 312 -18.03 0.10 -18.96
N SER A 313 -19.01 0.91 -19.38
CA SER A 313 -18.77 2.15 -20.12
C SER A 313 -17.96 3.16 -19.28
N GLU A 314 -18.22 3.20 -17.98
CA GLU A 314 -17.52 4.03 -17.02
C GLU A 314 -16.02 3.70 -16.93
N CYS A 315 -15.65 2.43 -17.16
CA CYS A 315 -14.25 2.01 -17.20
C CYS A 315 -13.51 2.50 -18.45
N LEU A 316 -14.25 2.79 -19.53
CA LEU A 316 -13.72 3.33 -20.79
C LEU A 316 -13.85 4.84 -20.88
N GLY A 317 -14.63 5.46 -19.98
CA GLY A 317 -14.95 6.88 -20.05
C GLY A 317 -16.02 7.22 -21.09
N TYR A 318 -16.83 6.24 -21.51
CA TYR A 318 -17.84 6.35 -22.57
C TYR A 318 -19.28 6.29 -22.04
N ASP A 319 -19.48 6.42 -20.73
CA ASP A 319 -20.82 6.48 -20.16
C ASP A 319 -21.52 7.80 -20.51
N ASP A 320 -22.79 7.68 -20.87
CA ASP A 320 -23.69 8.75 -21.24
C ASP A 320 -25.06 8.57 -20.54
N GLU A 321 -26.02 9.43 -20.85
CA GLU A 321 -27.37 9.38 -20.26
C GLU A 321 -28.10 8.04 -20.55
N ILE A 322 -27.75 7.34 -21.63
CA ILE A 322 -28.37 6.07 -22.02
C ILE A 322 -27.77 4.91 -21.22
N SER A 323 -26.46 4.97 -20.89
CA SER A 323 -25.77 3.95 -20.15
C SER A 323 -26.07 3.96 -18.63
N THR A 324 -26.80 4.99 -18.15
CA THR A 324 -27.19 5.11 -16.73
C THR A 324 -28.42 4.28 -16.34
N ASP A 325 -29.08 3.59 -17.29
CA ASP A 325 -30.40 2.98 -17.08
C ASP A 325 -30.42 1.75 -16.16
N HIS A 326 -29.33 1.05 -15.91
CA HIS A 326 -29.44 -0.26 -15.25
C HIS A 326 -28.56 -0.54 -14.05
N ASP A 327 -27.45 0.15 -13.79
CA ASP A 327 -26.54 -0.18 -12.67
C ASP A 327 -25.61 0.96 -12.25
N PHE A 328 -26.11 2.19 -12.21
CA PHE A 328 -25.30 3.37 -11.90
C PHE A 328 -25.01 3.49 -10.39
N LEU A 329 -24.50 2.40 -9.80
CA LEU A 329 -23.89 2.45 -8.46
C LEU A 329 -22.40 2.74 -8.61
N ALA A 330 -21.90 3.65 -7.81
CA ALA A 330 -20.47 3.81 -7.68
C ALA A 330 -19.83 2.46 -7.31
N LYS A 331 -18.90 1.99 -8.12
CA LYS A 331 -18.29 0.66 -7.98
C LYS A 331 -16.78 0.81 -7.79
N ALA A 332 -16.17 -0.10 -7.06
CA ALA A 332 -14.73 -0.20 -6.94
C ALA A 332 -14.29 -1.66 -6.91
N CYS A 333 -13.14 -1.96 -7.49
CA CYS A 333 -12.49 -3.25 -7.43
C CYS A 333 -11.28 -3.17 -6.51
N ILE A 334 -11.12 -4.14 -5.62
CA ILE A 334 -9.91 -4.34 -4.83
C ILE A 334 -9.23 -5.60 -5.35
N PHE A 335 -8.06 -5.44 -5.95
CA PHE A 335 -7.26 -6.55 -6.44
C PHE A 335 -6.24 -6.98 -5.41
N VAL A 336 -6.25 -8.26 -5.09
CA VAL A 336 -5.39 -8.88 -4.08
C VAL A 336 -4.74 -10.16 -4.64
N GLU A 337 -3.72 -10.67 -3.95
CA GLU A 337 -3.21 -12.01 -4.20
C GLU A 337 -4.26 -13.09 -3.85
N ALA A 338 -4.28 -14.21 -4.58
CA ALA A 338 -5.28 -15.27 -4.36
C ALA A 338 -5.26 -15.84 -2.92
N GLN A 339 -4.08 -15.98 -2.32
CA GLN A 339 -3.93 -16.44 -0.95
C GLN A 339 -4.60 -15.49 0.05
N LYS A 340 -4.54 -14.19 -0.18
CA LYS A 340 -5.14 -13.18 0.69
C LYS A 340 -6.67 -13.27 0.78
N LEU A 341 -7.34 -13.77 -0.27
CA LEU A 341 -8.77 -14.03 -0.21
C LEU A 341 -9.13 -15.11 0.84
N LEU A 342 -8.21 -16.02 1.11
CA LEU A 342 -8.37 -17.06 2.12
C LEU A 342 -7.99 -16.55 3.51
N ASP A 343 -6.88 -15.85 3.62
CA ASP A 343 -6.34 -15.36 4.90
C ASP A 343 -7.23 -14.28 5.51
N GLU A 344 -7.79 -13.38 4.68
CA GLU A 344 -8.62 -12.24 5.11
C GLU A 344 -10.12 -12.49 4.90
N LYS A 345 -10.56 -13.74 4.90
CA LYS A 345 -11.95 -14.12 4.56
C LYS A 345 -13.00 -13.40 5.40
N GLU A 346 -12.73 -13.18 6.69
CA GLU A 346 -13.69 -12.51 7.58
C GLU A 346 -13.74 -11.00 7.30
N SER A 347 -12.59 -10.35 7.12
CA SER A 347 -12.48 -8.95 6.72
C SER A 347 -13.22 -8.71 5.39
N ILE A 348 -13.03 -9.60 4.43
CA ILE A 348 -13.69 -9.55 3.12
C ILE A 348 -15.21 -9.67 3.25
N ARG A 349 -15.71 -10.60 4.08
CA ARG A 349 -17.15 -10.73 4.33
C ARG A 349 -17.75 -9.48 4.97
N GLN A 350 -17.06 -8.88 5.93
CA GLN A 350 -17.49 -7.64 6.56
C GLN A 350 -17.57 -6.50 5.54
N LEU A 351 -16.57 -6.37 4.66
CA LEU A 351 -16.55 -5.38 3.60
C LEU A 351 -17.71 -5.58 2.61
N GLN A 352 -17.92 -6.81 2.15
CA GLN A 352 -19.04 -7.17 1.26
C GLN A 352 -20.41 -6.94 1.90
N LYS A 353 -20.54 -7.19 3.20
CA LYS A 353 -21.77 -6.89 3.95
C LYS A 353 -22.03 -5.38 4.02
N GLN A 354 -20.98 -4.56 4.21
CA GLN A 354 -21.06 -3.11 4.32
C GLN A 354 -21.43 -2.47 2.98
N PHE A 355 -20.74 -2.85 1.90
CA PHE A 355 -20.83 -2.17 0.60
C PHE A 355 -21.55 -2.98 -0.49
N LYS A 356 -21.94 -4.22 -0.20
CA LYS A 356 -22.67 -5.10 -1.13
C LYS A 356 -22.06 -5.12 -2.54
N ASP A 357 -22.87 -4.78 -3.55
CA ASP A 357 -22.48 -4.84 -4.96
C ASP A 357 -21.58 -3.67 -5.42
N GLN A 358 -21.34 -2.69 -4.54
CA GLN A 358 -20.48 -1.55 -4.85
C GLN A 358 -18.99 -1.90 -4.81
N VAL A 359 -18.59 -2.96 -4.10
CA VAL A 359 -17.19 -3.36 -3.96
C VAL A 359 -17.01 -4.81 -4.37
N GLN A 360 -16.15 -5.03 -5.37
CA GLN A 360 -15.71 -6.34 -5.78
C GLN A 360 -14.27 -6.57 -5.27
N ILE A 361 -14.04 -7.71 -4.62
CA ILE A 361 -12.70 -8.10 -4.19
C ILE A 361 -12.31 -9.31 -5.03
N LEU A 362 -11.25 -9.14 -5.82
CA LEU A 362 -10.87 -10.07 -6.87
C LEU A 362 -9.42 -10.55 -6.67
N ALA A 363 -9.18 -11.84 -6.88
CA ALA A 363 -7.82 -12.29 -7.07
C ALA A 363 -7.28 -11.78 -8.41
N THR A 364 -6.13 -11.14 -8.40
CA THR A 364 -5.44 -10.66 -9.61
C THR A 364 -5.32 -11.75 -10.66
N SER A 365 -4.88 -12.94 -10.25
CA SER A 365 -4.73 -14.09 -11.14
C SER A 365 -6.04 -14.53 -11.81
N GLN A 366 -7.17 -14.51 -11.09
CA GLN A 366 -8.47 -14.87 -11.64
C GLN A 366 -8.98 -13.84 -12.65
N PHE A 367 -8.77 -12.55 -12.36
CA PHE A 367 -9.13 -11.47 -13.28
C PHE A 367 -8.37 -11.60 -14.61
N TYR A 368 -7.04 -11.73 -14.58
CA TYR A 368 -6.27 -11.84 -15.81
C TYR A 368 -6.54 -13.17 -16.53
N LYS A 369 -6.71 -14.28 -15.82
CA LYS A 369 -7.09 -15.55 -16.43
C LYS A 369 -8.40 -15.46 -17.19
N HIS A 370 -9.38 -14.71 -16.67
CA HIS A 370 -10.68 -14.50 -17.34
C HIS A 370 -10.54 -13.77 -18.67
N TYR A 371 -9.72 -12.71 -18.73
CA TYR A 371 -9.58 -11.90 -19.94
C TYR A 371 -8.44 -12.35 -20.86
N THR A 372 -7.43 -13.04 -20.35
CA THR A 372 -6.21 -13.33 -21.10
C THR A 372 -5.85 -14.82 -21.16
N ASN A 373 -6.69 -15.69 -20.63
CA ASN A 373 -6.43 -17.13 -20.48
C ASN A 373 -5.18 -17.46 -19.67
N SER A 374 -4.49 -16.47 -19.09
CA SER A 374 -3.28 -16.62 -18.27
C SER A 374 -3.42 -15.86 -16.95
N GLU A 375 -2.98 -16.45 -15.85
CA GLU A 375 -3.03 -15.84 -14.52
C GLU A 375 -2.13 -14.59 -14.38
N ASN A 376 -1.06 -14.53 -15.20
CA ASN A 376 -0.11 -13.43 -15.24
C ASN A 376 -0.31 -12.51 -16.46
N GLY A 377 -1.42 -12.65 -17.20
CA GLY A 377 -1.59 -12.04 -18.51
C GLY A 377 -0.73 -12.71 -19.59
N PRO A 378 -0.84 -12.30 -20.88
CA PRO A 378 -0.10 -12.93 -21.97
C PRO A 378 1.41 -12.68 -21.82
N GLU A 379 2.22 -13.74 -21.97
CA GLU A 379 3.67 -13.71 -21.85
C GLU A 379 4.37 -14.22 -23.11
N SER A 380 3.77 -15.19 -23.81
CA SER A 380 4.30 -15.77 -25.05
C SER A 380 3.69 -15.14 -26.30
N VAL A 381 4.28 -15.41 -27.47
CA VAL A 381 3.73 -15.01 -28.78
C VAL A 381 2.37 -15.64 -28.99
N GLU A 382 2.24 -16.92 -28.66
CA GLU A 382 1.03 -17.72 -28.74
C GLU A 382 -0.11 -17.08 -27.92
N ASP A 383 0.18 -16.69 -26.67
CA ASP A 383 -0.81 -16.05 -25.80
C ASP A 383 -1.40 -14.79 -26.44
N TYR A 384 -0.52 -13.90 -26.93
CA TYR A 384 -0.97 -12.65 -27.54
C TYR A 384 -1.75 -12.84 -28.84
N LEU A 385 -1.37 -13.80 -29.68
CA LEU A 385 -2.01 -13.99 -30.99
C LEU A 385 -3.39 -14.64 -30.89
N GLN A 386 -3.64 -15.42 -29.84
CA GLN A 386 -4.95 -16.06 -29.58
C GLN A 386 -6.00 -15.08 -29.02
N LEU A 387 -5.58 -13.97 -28.43
CA LEU A 387 -6.49 -13.02 -27.78
C LEU A 387 -7.13 -12.06 -28.76
N GLU A 388 -8.41 -11.75 -28.50
CA GLU A 388 -9.10 -10.62 -29.14
C GLU A 388 -8.70 -9.30 -28.45
N ASP A 389 -8.59 -8.22 -29.24
CA ASP A 389 -8.19 -6.91 -28.73
C ASP A 389 -9.11 -6.38 -27.64
N HIS A 390 -10.41 -6.60 -27.73
CA HIS A 390 -11.38 -6.10 -26.75
C HIS A 390 -11.20 -6.73 -25.35
N PHE A 391 -10.67 -7.94 -25.26
CA PHE A 391 -10.30 -8.53 -23.97
C PHE A 391 -9.07 -7.83 -23.37
N LEU A 392 -8.06 -7.54 -24.19
CA LEU A 392 -6.88 -6.78 -23.75
C LEU A 392 -7.25 -5.34 -23.39
N ALA A 393 -8.12 -4.70 -24.17
CA ALA A 393 -8.65 -3.38 -23.84
C ALA A 393 -9.35 -3.40 -22.46
N THR A 394 -10.18 -4.40 -22.19
CA THR A 394 -10.87 -4.55 -20.91
C THR A 394 -9.92 -4.86 -19.75
N ALA A 395 -8.89 -5.67 -20.00
CA ALA A 395 -7.93 -6.08 -18.99
C ALA A 395 -7.02 -4.94 -18.49
N CYS A 396 -6.91 -3.83 -19.24
CA CYS A 396 -6.04 -2.72 -18.90
C CYS A 396 -6.69 -1.32 -18.96
N ASN A 397 -8.02 -1.24 -19.14
CA ASN A 397 -8.76 0.03 -19.11
C ASN A 397 -8.90 0.62 -17.69
N GLY A 398 -9.72 1.66 -17.59
CA GLY A 398 -10.10 2.26 -16.32
C GLY A 398 -8.97 2.97 -15.59
N HIS A 399 -9.15 3.14 -14.29
CA HIS A 399 -8.21 3.91 -13.45
C HIS A 399 -7.84 3.16 -12.17
N VAL A 400 -6.56 3.23 -11.81
CA VAL A 400 -6.03 2.75 -10.53
C VAL A 400 -5.94 3.94 -9.57
N PHE A 401 -6.74 3.93 -8.50
CA PHE A 401 -6.78 5.02 -7.53
C PHE A 401 -5.69 4.89 -6.46
N LEU A 402 -5.39 3.66 -6.04
CA LEU A 402 -4.39 3.39 -5.00
C LEU A 402 -3.70 2.06 -5.30
N ASP A 403 -2.38 2.01 -5.16
CA ASP A 403 -1.59 0.79 -5.36
C ASP A 403 -0.47 0.65 -4.32
N TYR A 404 -0.34 -0.55 -3.79
CA TYR A 404 0.75 -0.96 -2.90
C TYR A 404 1.51 -2.16 -3.47
N ASP A 405 2.23 -1.92 -4.58
CA ASP A 405 3.09 -2.90 -5.27
C ASP A 405 2.33 -4.17 -5.68
N SER A 406 1.07 -4.02 -6.09
CA SER A 406 0.21 -5.13 -6.50
C SER A 406 0.67 -5.75 -7.82
N ASP A 407 0.48 -7.06 -7.96
CA ASP A 407 0.71 -7.75 -9.23
C ASP A 407 -0.27 -7.29 -10.31
N PHE A 408 -1.45 -6.82 -9.93
CA PHE A 408 -2.41 -6.26 -10.86
C PHE A 408 -1.81 -5.09 -11.65
N VAL A 409 -1.21 -4.12 -10.96
CA VAL A 409 -0.62 -2.94 -11.62
C VAL A 409 0.61 -3.33 -12.44
N LYS A 410 1.44 -4.26 -11.98
CA LYS A 410 2.60 -4.76 -12.75
C LYS A 410 2.18 -5.37 -14.08
N ILE A 411 1.16 -6.23 -14.08
CA ILE A 411 0.62 -6.85 -15.30
C ILE A 411 -0.04 -5.79 -16.18
N ARG A 412 -0.86 -4.89 -15.60
CA ARG A 412 -1.51 -3.80 -16.32
C ARG A 412 -0.52 -2.90 -17.05
N LEU A 413 0.57 -2.49 -16.41
CA LEU A 413 1.62 -1.67 -17.02
C LEU A 413 2.29 -2.38 -18.20
N ARG A 414 2.49 -3.70 -18.11
CA ARG A 414 3.00 -4.50 -19.23
C ARG A 414 2.03 -4.48 -20.42
N LEU A 415 0.73 -4.64 -20.18
CA LEU A 415 -0.29 -4.58 -21.23
C LEU A 415 -0.41 -3.18 -21.86
N LEU A 416 -0.32 -2.12 -21.06
CA LEU A 416 -0.36 -0.74 -21.55
C LEU A 416 0.82 -0.38 -22.48
N ASN A 417 1.92 -1.13 -22.44
CA ASN A 417 3.00 -1.03 -23.42
C ASN A 417 2.61 -1.60 -24.80
N HIS A 418 1.38 -2.11 -24.92
CA HIS A 418 0.82 -2.68 -26.12
C HIS A 418 1.55 -3.98 -26.58
N TYR A 419 1.35 -4.39 -27.84
CA TYR A 419 1.96 -5.59 -28.38
C TYR A 419 3.47 -5.44 -28.53
N PRO A 420 4.29 -6.49 -28.22
CA PRO A 420 5.65 -6.61 -28.71
C PRO A 420 5.71 -6.42 -30.23
N LYS A 421 6.82 -5.82 -30.73
CA LYS A 421 6.93 -5.37 -32.12
C LYS A 421 6.61 -6.45 -33.15
N ASP A 422 7.11 -7.66 -32.99
CA ASP A 422 6.90 -8.75 -33.96
C ASP A 422 5.43 -9.21 -33.96
N ILE A 423 4.79 -9.27 -32.81
CA ILE A 423 3.37 -9.58 -32.68
C ILE A 423 2.51 -8.47 -33.30
N TRP A 424 2.86 -7.20 -33.06
CA TRP A 424 2.20 -6.06 -33.68
C TRP A 424 2.29 -6.12 -35.22
N LEU A 425 3.48 -6.43 -35.80
CA LEU A 425 3.67 -6.60 -37.23
C LEU A 425 2.81 -7.73 -37.80
N LYS A 426 2.76 -8.86 -37.12
CA LYS A 426 1.94 -10.02 -37.51
C LYS A 426 0.45 -9.67 -37.53
N ARG A 427 -0.04 -9.03 -36.45
CA ARG A 427 -1.45 -8.60 -36.35
C ARG A 427 -1.80 -7.57 -37.43
N MET A 428 -0.91 -6.60 -37.67
CA MET A 428 -1.11 -5.62 -38.75
C MET A 428 -1.13 -6.27 -40.12
N ALA A 429 -0.24 -7.24 -40.39
CA ALA A 429 -0.24 -7.97 -41.65
C ALA A 429 -1.54 -8.77 -41.85
N TYR A 430 -2.03 -9.45 -40.82
CA TYR A 430 -3.34 -10.11 -40.87
C TYR A 430 -4.47 -9.09 -41.15
N THR A 431 -4.51 -7.99 -40.41
CA THR A 431 -5.51 -6.94 -40.56
C THR A 431 -5.50 -6.34 -41.96
N CYS A 432 -4.32 -6.06 -42.56
CA CYS A 432 -4.18 -5.62 -43.94
C CYS A 432 -4.79 -6.61 -44.95
N ASN A 433 -4.57 -7.91 -44.78
CA ASN A 433 -5.17 -8.93 -45.62
C ASN A 433 -6.70 -8.94 -45.48
N MET A 434 -7.23 -8.80 -44.26
CA MET A 434 -8.69 -8.77 -44.05
C MET A 434 -9.34 -7.52 -44.60
N ILE A 435 -8.68 -6.36 -44.52
CA ILE A 435 -9.13 -5.11 -45.17
C ILE A 435 -9.15 -5.26 -46.68
N ALA A 436 -8.08 -5.79 -47.27
CA ALA A 436 -8.01 -6.03 -48.72
C ALA A 436 -9.11 -6.99 -49.18
N GLN A 437 -9.29 -8.09 -48.47
CA GLN A 437 -10.31 -9.10 -48.81
C GLN A 437 -11.73 -8.57 -48.72
N SER A 438 -12.08 -7.87 -47.65
CA SER A 438 -13.44 -7.37 -47.44
C SER A 438 -13.74 -6.13 -48.28
N GLY A 439 -12.90 -5.09 -48.17
CA GLY A 439 -13.12 -3.80 -48.83
C GLY A 439 -12.74 -3.76 -50.29
N GLN A 440 -11.44 -4.02 -50.59
CA GLN A 440 -10.91 -3.81 -51.94
C GLN A 440 -11.35 -4.91 -52.94
N TYR A 441 -11.56 -6.15 -52.45
CA TYR A 441 -11.88 -7.28 -53.30
C TYR A 441 -13.39 -7.65 -53.29
N ASN A 442 -13.91 -8.12 -52.14
CA ASN A 442 -15.26 -8.69 -52.09
C ASN A 442 -16.38 -7.66 -52.26
N TYR A 443 -16.25 -6.48 -51.60
CA TYR A 443 -17.31 -5.46 -51.66
C TYR A 443 -17.70 -5.11 -53.10
N SER A 444 -16.71 -4.78 -53.94
CA SER A 444 -16.97 -4.41 -55.35
C SER A 444 -17.52 -5.59 -56.19
N ARG A 445 -17.13 -6.82 -55.88
CA ARG A 445 -17.62 -8.03 -56.58
C ARG A 445 -19.04 -8.38 -56.22
N CYS A 446 -19.43 -8.23 -54.94
CA CYS A 446 -20.83 -8.40 -54.52
C CYS A 446 -21.74 -7.39 -55.21
N LEU A 447 -21.33 -6.13 -55.28
CA LEU A 447 -22.09 -5.10 -55.98
C LEU A 447 -22.26 -5.40 -57.49
N LYS A 448 -21.21 -5.85 -58.18
CA LYS A 448 -21.28 -6.24 -59.59
C LYS A 448 -22.21 -7.43 -59.85
N ARG A 449 -22.45 -8.26 -58.83
CA ARG A 449 -23.37 -9.40 -58.88
C ARG A 449 -24.77 -9.07 -58.39
N HIS A 450 -25.03 -7.81 -57.99
CA HIS A 450 -26.26 -7.36 -57.35
C HIS A 450 -26.58 -8.09 -56.02
N ASP A 451 -25.52 -8.65 -55.37
CA ASP A 451 -25.61 -9.26 -54.04
C ASP A 451 -25.41 -8.17 -52.96
N TYR A 452 -26.51 -7.49 -52.63
CA TYR A 452 -26.47 -6.41 -51.65
C TYR A 452 -26.25 -6.92 -50.22
N THR A 453 -26.67 -8.14 -49.89
CA THR A 453 -26.43 -8.75 -48.58
C THR A 453 -24.95 -9.04 -48.40
N GLY A 454 -24.33 -9.69 -49.40
CA GLY A 454 -22.88 -9.93 -49.37
C GLY A 454 -22.07 -8.63 -49.35
N ALA A 455 -22.52 -7.59 -50.05
CA ALA A 455 -21.89 -6.27 -50.03
C ALA A 455 -21.97 -5.61 -48.63
N ALA A 456 -23.12 -5.70 -47.97
CA ALA A 456 -23.28 -5.16 -46.59
C ALA A 456 -22.37 -5.87 -45.58
N LEU A 457 -22.30 -7.20 -45.64
CA LEU A 457 -21.39 -7.99 -44.77
C LEU A 457 -19.92 -7.66 -45.05
N ALA A 458 -19.54 -7.53 -46.33
CA ALA A 458 -18.18 -7.16 -46.71
C ALA A 458 -17.81 -5.76 -46.22
N LEU A 459 -18.74 -4.78 -46.30
CA LEU A 459 -18.53 -3.42 -45.79
C LEU A 459 -18.41 -3.41 -44.26
N SER A 460 -19.25 -4.13 -43.55
CA SER A 460 -19.20 -4.24 -42.09
C SER A 460 -17.84 -4.80 -41.64
N GLN A 461 -17.37 -5.86 -42.29
CA GLN A 461 -16.06 -6.45 -42.00
C GLN A 461 -14.91 -5.48 -42.34
N PHE A 462 -15.02 -4.72 -43.45
CA PHE A 462 -14.06 -3.68 -43.80
C PHE A 462 -13.95 -2.63 -42.68
N ILE A 463 -15.09 -2.10 -42.21
CA ILE A 463 -15.16 -1.09 -41.14
C ILE A 463 -14.48 -1.62 -39.86
N GLU A 464 -14.81 -2.83 -39.47
CA GLU A 464 -14.22 -3.46 -38.27
C GLU A 464 -12.68 -3.61 -38.38
N GLN A 465 -12.23 -4.14 -39.53
CA GLN A 465 -10.78 -4.40 -39.72
C GLN A 465 -10.00 -3.09 -39.95
N TYR A 466 -10.59 -2.11 -40.63
CA TYR A 466 -9.96 -0.80 -40.79
C TYR A 466 -9.83 -0.08 -39.44
N SER A 467 -10.87 -0.13 -38.60
CA SER A 467 -10.77 0.35 -37.21
C SER A 467 -9.66 -0.32 -36.44
N GLN A 468 -9.51 -1.65 -36.59
CA GLN A 468 -8.43 -2.42 -35.98
C GLN A 468 -7.05 -1.90 -36.41
N ALA A 469 -6.87 -1.59 -37.73
CA ALA A 469 -5.62 -1.02 -38.21
C ALA A 469 -5.33 0.34 -37.57
N ILE A 470 -6.35 1.20 -37.43
CA ILE A 470 -6.19 2.52 -36.80
C ILE A 470 -5.81 2.39 -35.32
N HIS A 471 -6.45 1.49 -34.57
CA HIS A 471 -6.05 1.24 -33.17
C HIS A 471 -4.62 0.72 -33.09
N LEU A 472 -4.22 -0.23 -33.95
CA LEU A 472 -2.88 -0.78 -33.97
C LEU A 472 -1.81 0.29 -34.24
N ILE A 473 -2.02 1.21 -35.21
CA ILE A 473 -1.04 2.29 -35.48
C ILE A 473 -0.94 3.29 -34.33
N ASN A 474 -2.02 3.49 -33.58
CA ASN A 474 -2.06 4.34 -32.40
C ASN A 474 -1.61 3.63 -31.10
N LYS A 475 -1.14 2.37 -31.18
CA LYS A 475 -0.74 1.57 -30.01
C LYS A 475 -1.85 1.44 -28.97
N LYS A 476 -3.09 1.26 -29.44
CA LYS A 476 -4.28 1.02 -28.63
C LYS A 476 -4.88 -0.34 -28.95
N TYR A 477 -5.52 -0.97 -27.98
CA TYR A 477 -6.35 -2.15 -28.23
C TYR A 477 -7.74 -1.71 -28.66
N GLN A 478 -8.27 -2.29 -29.73
CA GLN A 478 -9.63 -2.01 -30.17
C GLN A 478 -10.64 -2.51 -29.12
N PRO A 479 -11.54 -1.67 -28.60
CA PRO A 479 -12.55 -2.10 -27.65
C PRO A 479 -13.66 -2.91 -28.37
N PHE A 480 -14.62 -3.40 -27.58
CA PHE A 480 -15.79 -4.08 -28.09
C PHE A 480 -16.58 -3.19 -29.12
N TYR A 481 -17.20 -3.81 -30.12
CA TYR A 481 -17.71 -3.12 -31.31
C TYR A 481 -18.59 -1.88 -31.03
N LYS A 482 -19.37 -1.89 -29.95
CA LYS A 482 -20.26 -0.77 -29.58
C LYS A 482 -19.52 0.52 -29.22
N TRP A 483 -18.24 0.43 -28.89
CA TRP A 483 -17.40 1.54 -28.48
C TRP A 483 -16.35 1.98 -29.52
N ILE A 484 -16.31 1.33 -30.70
CA ILE A 484 -15.31 1.62 -31.75
C ILE A 484 -15.33 3.10 -32.14
N SER A 485 -16.51 3.67 -32.40
CA SER A 485 -16.62 5.06 -32.84
C SER A 485 -16.10 6.05 -31.80
N LEU A 486 -16.36 5.81 -30.53
CA LEU A 486 -15.87 6.67 -29.44
C LEU A 486 -14.36 6.50 -29.23
N SER A 487 -13.84 5.29 -29.32
CA SER A 487 -12.39 5.04 -29.13
C SER A 487 -11.55 5.55 -30.31
N LEU A 488 -12.12 5.67 -31.53
CA LEU A 488 -11.44 6.29 -32.66
C LEU A 488 -11.20 7.79 -32.48
N VAL A 489 -12.06 8.50 -31.72
CA VAL A 489 -11.84 9.92 -31.37
C VAL A 489 -10.55 10.09 -30.58
N GLU A 490 -10.14 9.07 -29.83
CA GLU A 490 -8.88 9.07 -29.03
C GLU A 490 -7.65 8.68 -29.86
N CYS A 491 -7.81 8.37 -31.15
CA CYS A 491 -6.72 7.96 -32.04
C CYS A 491 -6.17 9.19 -32.77
N ASP A 492 -4.98 9.65 -32.36
CA ASP A 492 -4.33 10.85 -32.95
C ASP A 492 -3.99 10.66 -34.45
N ILE A 493 -3.69 9.42 -34.87
CA ILE A 493 -3.30 9.10 -36.24
C ILE A 493 -4.51 8.54 -36.96
N LEU A 494 -5.04 9.30 -37.93
CA LEU A 494 -6.16 8.95 -38.81
C LEU A 494 -7.51 8.67 -38.10
N GLY A 495 -7.65 8.94 -36.79
CA GLY A 495 -8.88 8.64 -36.05
C GLY A 495 -10.08 9.44 -36.54
N ASP A 496 -10.02 10.76 -36.45
CA ASP A 496 -11.09 11.68 -36.91
C ASP A 496 -11.43 11.51 -38.38
N GLU A 497 -10.42 11.35 -39.23
CA GLU A 497 -10.61 11.14 -40.67
C GLU A 497 -11.33 9.80 -40.95
N THR A 498 -11.01 8.76 -40.16
CA THR A 498 -11.68 7.46 -40.27
C THR A 498 -13.14 7.55 -39.88
N ILE A 499 -13.48 8.28 -38.79
CA ILE A 499 -14.88 8.52 -38.40
C ILE A 499 -15.65 9.22 -39.50
N GLY A 500 -15.06 10.28 -40.09
CA GLY A 500 -15.65 10.99 -41.23
C GLY A 500 -15.92 10.08 -42.44
N ASN A 501 -14.94 9.25 -42.81
CA ASN A 501 -15.05 8.30 -43.90
C ASN A 501 -16.12 7.22 -43.61
N PHE A 502 -16.21 6.69 -42.41
CA PHE A 502 -17.25 5.72 -42.04
C PHE A 502 -18.65 6.33 -42.11
N LYS A 503 -18.80 7.57 -41.64
CA LYS A 503 -20.07 8.29 -41.75
C LYS A 503 -20.51 8.42 -43.20
N GLU A 504 -19.61 8.82 -44.12
CA GLU A 504 -19.92 8.90 -45.54
C GLU A 504 -20.30 7.54 -46.15
N LEU A 505 -19.61 6.46 -45.77
CA LEU A 505 -19.89 5.11 -46.26
C LEU A 505 -21.24 4.56 -45.78
N LEU A 506 -21.70 4.94 -44.58
CA LEU A 506 -22.91 4.40 -43.96
C LEU A 506 -24.15 5.25 -44.18
N GLU A 507 -24.05 6.58 -44.08
CA GLU A 507 -25.22 7.49 -44.09
C GLU A 507 -25.71 7.86 -45.50
N SER A 508 -24.86 7.78 -46.53
CA SER A 508 -25.28 8.22 -47.85
C SER A 508 -26.13 7.16 -48.53
N GLN A 509 -27.46 7.29 -48.45
CA GLN A 509 -28.42 6.54 -49.28
C GLN A 509 -28.27 6.85 -50.78
N SER A 510 -27.71 8.01 -51.14
CA SER A 510 -27.55 8.51 -52.50
C SER A 510 -26.13 8.37 -53.07
N MET A 511 -25.17 7.83 -52.32
CA MET A 511 -23.81 7.67 -52.82
C MET A 511 -23.76 6.55 -53.87
N ASP A 512 -23.38 6.89 -55.09
CA ASP A 512 -23.10 5.92 -56.12
C ASP A 512 -22.12 4.84 -55.62
N PHE A 513 -22.43 3.59 -55.91
CA PHE A 513 -21.58 2.44 -55.50
C PHE A 513 -20.13 2.62 -55.91
N LYS A 514 -19.86 3.25 -57.04
CA LYS A 514 -18.52 3.57 -57.50
C LYS A 514 -17.79 4.48 -56.51
N LYS A 515 -18.47 5.52 -56.00
CA LYS A 515 -17.88 6.45 -55.02
C LYS A 515 -17.55 5.77 -53.69
N LYS A 516 -18.37 4.78 -53.26
CA LYS A 516 -18.05 4.01 -52.05
C LYS A 516 -16.79 3.15 -52.24
N VAL A 517 -16.65 2.51 -53.40
CA VAL A 517 -15.44 1.75 -53.75
C VAL A 517 -14.21 2.65 -53.80
N ASP A 518 -14.34 3.84 -54.45
CA ASP A 518 -13.24 4.81 -54.50
C ASP A 518 -12.86 5.31 -53.12
N ARG A 519 -13.82 5.54 -52.21
CA ARG A 519 -13.55 5.92 -50.81
C ARG A 519 -12.80 4.81 -50.05
N ILE A 520 -13.19 3.56 -50.17
CA ILE A 520 -12.49 2.40 -49.58
C ILE A 520 -11.04 2.37 -50.06
N ASN A 521 -10.80 2.56 -51.35
CA ASN A 521 -9.44 2.55 -51.88
C ASN A 521 -8.62 3.75 -51.40
N GLN A 522 -9.19 4.93 -51.25
CA GLN A 522 -8.54 6.11 -50.67
C GLN A 522 -8.14 5.84 -49.21
N MET A 523 -9.01 5.25 -48.41
CA MET A 523 -8.70 4.86 -47.03
C MET A 523 -7.56 3.85 -46.96
N CYS A 524 -7.59 2.84 -47.86
CA CYS A 524 -6.49 1.87 -47.93
C CYS A 524 -5.17 2.53 -48.31
N PHE A 525 -5.18 3.50 -49.24
CA PHE A 525 -3.99 4.23 -49.63
C PHE A 525 -3.39 5.09 -48.50
N GLN A 526 -4.22 5.62 -47.59
CA GLN A 526 -3.72 6.30 -46.39
C GLN A 526 -2.87 5.40 -45.50
N LEU A 527 -3.27 4.13 -45.31
CA LEU A 527 -2.44 3.16 -44.60
C LEU A 527 -1.11 2.88 -45.33
N VAL A 528 -1.12 2.85 -46.69
CA VAL A 528 0.11 2.70 -47.47
C VAL A 528 1.06 3.88 -47.24
N ILE A 529 0.55 5.10 -47.24
CA ILE A 529 1.33 6.30 -46.92
C ILE A 529 1.95 6.16 -45.52
N TYR A 530 1.13 5.84 -44.52
CA TYR A 530 1.61 5.66 -43.16
C TYR A 530 2.72 4.60 -43.07
N PHE A 531 2.57 3.44 -43.71
CA PHE A 531 3.58 2.38 -43.67
C PHE A 531 4.89 2.81 -44.34
N ASN A 532 4.81 3.57 -45.45
CA ASN A 532 6.02 4.06 -46.12
C ASN A 532 6.74 5.14 -45.31
N GLU A 533 5.99 6.08 -44.69
CA GLU A 533 6.55 7.15 -43.86
C GLU A 533 7.18 6.65 -42.57
N ASN A 534 6.78 5.46 -42.09
CA ASN A 534 7.28 4.86 -40.87
C ASN A 534 8.27 3.68 -41.12
N ASP A 535 8.80 3.56 -42.35
CA ASP A 535 9.76 2.51 -42.74
C ASP A 535 9.24 1.06 -42.54
N LEU A 536 7.93 0.88 -42.58
CA LEU A 536 7.27 -0.42 -42.40
C LEU A 536 7.10 -1.17 -43.73
N SER A 537 7.04 -0.45 -44.85
CA SER A 537 6.92 -0.99 -46.19
C SER A 537 7.62 -0.09 -47.22
N GLU A 538 8.18 -0.71 -48.27
CA GLU A 538 8.68 0.00 -49.44
C GLU A 538 7.73 -0.06 -50.65
N SER A 539 6.69 -0.89 -50.54
CA SER A 539 5.68 -1.06 -51.59
C SER A 539 4.76 0.17 -51.66
N LYS A 540 4.54 0.68 -52.87
CA LYS A 540 3.58 1.76 -53.16
C LYS A 540 2.24 1.22 -53.68
N ILE A 541 2.06 -0.09 -53.72
CA ILE A 541 0.85 -0.74 -54.21
C ILE A 541 -0.24 -0.55 -53.16
N ASP A 542 -1.40 -0.03 -53.59
CA ASP A 542 -2.54 0.30 -52.73
C ASP A 542 -3.37 -0.91 -52.28
N PHE A 543 -3.19 -2.07 -52.94
CA PHE A 543 -3.82 -3.32 -52.51
C PHE A 543 -3.10 -3.91 -51.27
N LEU A 544 -3.77 -3.88 -50.11
CA LEU A 544 -3.14 -4.06 -48.81
C LEU A 544 -2.51 -5.45 -48.54
N THR A 545 -2.85 -6.47 -49.36
CA THR A 545 -2.18 -7.77 -49.30
C THR A 545 -0.66 -7.66 -49.59
N TYR A 546 -0.26 -6.73 -50.45
CA TYR A 546 1.16 -6.47 -50.71
C TYR A 546 1.85 -5.84 -49.48
N GLN A 547 1.13 -4.96 -48.79
CA GLN A 547 1.62 -4.34 -47.54
C GLN A 547 1.75 -5.39 -46.45
N ALA A 548 0.80 -6.33 -46.35
CA ALA A 548 0.90 -7.46 -45.40
C ALA A 548 2.19 -8.26 -45.62
N THR A 549 2.56 -8.50 -46.90
CA THR A 549 3.81 -9.22 -47.22
C THR A 549 5.05 -8.45 -46.75
N GLU A 550 5.08 -7.12 -46.95
CA GLU A 550 6.19 -6.27 -46.53
C GLU A 550 6.30 -6.23 -44.99
N LEU A 551 5.20 -6.11 -44.28
CA LEU A 551 5.15 -6.14 -42.81
C LEU A 551 5.70 -7.46 -42.25
N MET A 552 5.34 -8.62 -42.85
CA MET A 552 5.87 -9.93 -42.45
C MET A 552 7.38 -10.00 -42.58
N LYS A 553 8.00 -9.42 -43.63
CA LYS A 553 9.45 -9.38 -43.80
C LYS A 553 10.18 -8.65 -42.69
N LYS A 554 9.53 -7.69 -42.02
CA LYS A 554 10.10 -6.90 -40.90
C LYS A 554 10.11 -7.66 -39.57
N ILE A 555 9.43 -8.79 -39.44
CA ILE A 555 9.39 -9.63 -38.23
C ILE A 555 10.76 -10.25 -38.02
N LYS A 556 11.32 -10.11 -36.82
CA LYS A 556 12.64 -10.65 -36.47
C LYS A 556 12.60 -12.14 -36.17
N ASP A 557 11.58 -12.58 -35.43
CA ASP A 557 11.39 -14.00 -35.16
C ASP A 557 11.14 -14.77 -36.45
N LYS A 558 12.00 -15.74 -36.77
CA LYS A 558 11.96 -16.48 -38.03
C LYS A 558 10.68 -17.31 -38.19
N LYS A 559 10.27 -17.99 -37.11
CA LYS A 559 9.09 -18.84 -37.09
C LYS A 559 7.84 -18.00 -37.40
N LEU A 560 7.68 -16.88 -36.68
CA LEU A 560 6.54 -15.97 -36.84
C LEU A 560 6.57 -15.29 -38.22
N ARG A 561 7.74 -14.94 -38.74
CA ARG A 561 7.88 -14.35 -40.08
C ARG A 561 7.46 -15.30 -41.22
N GLU A 562 7.68 -16.60 -41.06
CA GLU A 562 7.33 -17.64 -42.02
C GLU A 562 5.89 -18.16 -41.83
N SER A 563 5.16 -17.70 -40.79
CA SER A 563 3.80 -18.07 -40.51
C SER A 563 2.80 -17.50 -41.54
N ASN A 564 1.60 -18.07 -41.61
CA ASN A 564 0.56 -17.65 -42.56
C ASN A 564 -0.03 -16.25 -42.20
N PRO A 565 0.18 -15.21 -43.03
CA PRO A 565 -0.35 -13.87 -42.76
C PRO A 565 -1.88 -13.75 -42.84
N TRP A 566 -2.57 -14.78 -43.31
CA TRP A 566 -4.04 -14.86 -43.36
C TRP A 566 -4.65 -15.49 -42.12
N LYS A 567 -3.83 -15.99 -41.22
CA LYS A 567 -4.26 -16.54 -39.92
C LYS A 567 -3.63 -15.71 -38.81
N ARG A 568 -4.48 -15.14 -37.96
CA ARG A 568 -4.01 -14.29 -36.86
C ARG A 568 -3.20 -15.06 -35.85
N ASP A 569 -3.65 -16.25 -35.49
CA ASP A 569 -3.16 -17.14 -34.44
C ASP A 569 -2.06 -18.12 -34.90
N ASP A 570 -1.69 -18.09 -36.16
CA ASP A 570 -0.60 -18.92 -36.68
C ASP A 570 0.76 -18.38 -36.24
N VAL A 571 1.45 -19.17 -35.44
CA VAL A 571 2.80 -18.86 -34.90
C VAL A 571 3.93 -19.42 -35.74
N GLY A 572 3.63 -20.15 -36.83
CA GLY A 572 4.61 -20.83 -37.66
C GLY A 572 5.17 -22.09 -37.00
N GLY A 573 5.54 -23.10 -37.83
CA GLY A 573 6.20 -24.32 -37.33
C GLY A 573 5.38 -25.59 -37.49
N GLU A 574 5.93 -26.47 -38.07
CA GLU A 574 6.29 -27.71 -38.73
C GLU A 574 6.38 -27.58 -40.21
#